data_a987235fdb9170919dc431a7715dce20
#
_entry.id   a987235fdb9170919dc431a7715dce20
#
_cell.length_a   1.000
_cell.length_b   1.000
_cell.length_c   1.000
_cell.angle_alpha   90.00
_cell.angle_beta   90.00
_cell.angle_gamma   90.00
#
_symmetry.space_group_name_H-M   'P 1'
#
loop_
_entity.id
_entity.type
_entity.pdbx_description
1 polymer ?
#
loop_
_entity_poly.entity_id
_entity_poly.type
_entity_poly.pdbx_seq_one_letter_code
_entity_poly.pdbx_strand_id
1 'polypeptide(L)'
;MTTTPSDQLRADHQLSMDELAAVIARDIPSGAFVNLGIGQPTKIADHLPADSGVVLHTENGMLNMGPKAEGDAVDPDLTNAGKVPVTELPGTAYFHHADSFAMMRGGHLDVCVLGAYQVAFDGDLANWTTGKPDDIPAVGGAMDLAIGAKDVYVMMTLFTRSGEPKLVPRCTYPLTGVGCVSRVYTDHGVFDVGPDGVRIRETYGVSAGELAERLGIVEPTQA
;
A
#
# COMPACT_ATOMS: atom_id res chain seq x y z
N MET A 1 -19.48 -12.60 25.40
CA MET A 1 -19.51 -11.82 24.16
C MET A 1 -18.08 -11.45 23.86
N THR A 2 -17.43 -12.23 23.03
CA THR A 2 -16.05 -11.99 22.56
C THR A 2 -16.14 -11.01 21.40
N THR A 3 -15.73 -9.78 21.61
CA THR A 3 -15.56 -8.77 20.55
C THR A 3 -14.55 -9.29 19.54
N THR A 4 -14.95 -9.37 18.30
CA THR A 4 -14.07 -9.73 17.17
C THR A 4 -13.00 -8.63 17.00
N PRO A 5 -11.75 -8.95 16.61
CA PRO A 5 -10.70 -7.94 16.40
C PRO A 5 -11.08 -6.82 15.41
N SER A 6 -12.04 -7.05 14.52
CA SER A 6 -12.56 -6.07 13.57
C SER A 6 -13.38 -4.93 14.22
N ASP A 7 -13.95 -5.13 15.43
CA ASP A 7 -14.72 -4.09 16.12
C ASP A 7 -13.84 -3.09 16.89
N GLN A 8 -12.55 -3.41 17.11
CA GLN A 8 -11.61 -2.53 17.83
C GLN A 8 -10.95 -1.48 16.96
N LEU A 9 -11.07 -1.55 15.63
CA LEU A 9 -10.43 -0.62 14.68
C LEU A 9 -11.34 0.53 14.21
N ARG A 10 -12.53 0.71 14.79
CA ARG A 10 -13.27 1.97 14.66
C ARG A 10 -12.66 2.98 15.62
N ALA A 11 -11.53 3.56 15.21
CA ALA A 11 -10.81 4.51 16.04
C ALA A 11 -11.54 5.85 16.07
N ASP A 12 -11.83 6.34 17.27
CA ASP A 12 -12.30 7.71 17.50
C ASP A 12 -11.19 8.75 17.29
N HIS A 13 -10.06 8.34 16.70
CA HIS A 13 -8.88 9.15 16.46
C HIS A 13 -8.26 8.84 15.08
N GLN A 14 -7.45 9.77 14.58
CA GLN A 14 -6.60 9.59 13.40
C GLN A 14 -5.59 8.45 13.64
N LEU A 15 -5.48 7.51 12.69
CA LEU A 15 -4.57 6.37 12.83
C LEU A 15 -3.10 6.76 12.72
N SER A 16 -2.27 6.13 13.53
CA SER A 16 -0.82 6.05 13.28
C SER A 16 -0.52 5.20 12.06
N MET A 17 0.69 5.31 11.52
CA MET A 17 1.12 4.48 10.38
C MET A 17 1.19 2.98 10.73
N ASP A 18 1.37 2.63 11.99
CA ASP A 18 1.39 1.24 12.45
C ASP A 18 -0.03 0.66 12.50
N GLU A 19 -0.98 1.40 13.08
CA GLU A 19 -2.40 1.02 13.05
C GLU A 19 -2.93 0.90 11.62
N LEU A 20 -2.51 1.81 10.72
CA LEU A 20 -2.87 1.76 9.31
C LEU A 20 -2.30 0.51 8.62
N ALA A 21 -1.08 0.09 8.97
CA ALA A 21 -0.49 -1.15 8.48
C ALA A 21 -1.32 -2.37 8.91
N ALA A 22 -1.82 -2.39 10.15
CA ALA A 22 -2.72 -3.45 10.63
C ALA A 22 -4.07 -3.48 9.88
N VAL A 23 -4.62 -2.31 9.54
CA VAL A 23 -5.85 -2.23 8.71
C VAL A 23 -5.60 -2.83 7.32
N ILE A 24 -4.47 -2.51 6.68
CA ILE A 24 -4.14 -3.06 5.36
C ILE A 24 -3.92 -4.57 5.46
N ALA A 25 -3.18 -5.05 6.47
CA ALA A 25 -2.94 -6.48 6.68
C ALA A 25 -4.25 -7.27 6.83
N ARG A 26 -5.25 -6.72 7.51
CA ARG A 26 -6.61 -7.29 7.63
C ARG A 26 -7.29 -7.48 6.27
N ASP A 27 -7.10 -6.53 5.37
CA ASP A 27 -7.79 -6.47 4.08
C ASP A 27 -7.06 -7.24 2.96
N ILE A 28 -5.83 -7.70 3.19
CA ILE A 28 -5.10 -8.57 2.27
C ILE A 28 -5.75 -9.96 2.27
N PRO A 29 -6.12 -10.51 1.10
CA PRO A 29 -6.73 -11.83 1.03
C PRO A 29 -5.78 -12.94 1.51
N SER A 30 -6.30 -13.93 2.23
CA SER A 30 -5.53 -15.11 2.63
C SER A 30 -4.98 -15.84 1.39
N GLY A 31 -3.73 -16.28 1.47
CA GLY A 31 -3.04 -16.98 0.38
C GLY A 31 -2.58 -16.08 -0.77
N ALA A 32 -2.74 -14.76 -0.66
CA ALA A 32 -2.35 -13.82 -1.71
C ALA A 32 -0.82 -13.74 -1.86
N PHE A 33 -0.36 -13.54 -3.10
CA PHE A 33 1.00 -13.13 -3.43
C PHE A 33 1.08 -11.60 -3.38
N VAL A 34 1.89 -11.07 -2.45
CA VAL A 34 1.88 -9.65 -2.09
C VAL A 34 3.26 -9.03 -2.22
N ASN A 35 3.35 -7.88 -2.87
CA ASN A 35 4.55 -7.03 -2.83
C ASN A 35 4.30 -5.80 -1.95
N LEU A 36 5.19 -5.56 -1.01
CA LEU A 36 5.17 -4.38 -0.15
C LEU A 36 6.23 -3.38 -0.60
N GLY A 37 5.80 -2.21 -1.04
CA GLY A 37 6.67 -1.12 -1.44
C GLY A 37 7.61 -0.66 -0.31
N ILE A 38 8.75 -0.10 -0.68
CA ILE A 38 9.78 0.39 0.24
C ILE A 38 9.21 1.49 1.15
N GLY A 39 9.60 1.49 2.42
CA GLY A 39 9.22 2.49 3.42
C GLY A 39 8.03 2.04 4.28
N GLN A 40 7.00 2.89 4.43
CA GLN A 40 5.88 2.58 5.34
C GLN A 40 5.15 1.26 5.02
N PRO A 41 4.93 0.86 3.75
CA PRO A 41 4.27 -0.39 3.44
C PRO A 41 4.95 -1.64 4.02
N THR A 42 6.26 -1.62 4.26
CA THR A 42 6.96 -2.79 4.82
C THR A 42 6.49 -3.17 6.22
N LYS A 43 5.90 -2.23 6.98
CA LYS A 43 5.32 -2.50 8.30
C LYS A 43 4.15 -3.47 8.27
N ILE A 44 3.48 -3.61 7.12
CA ILE A 44 2.34 -4.52 6.96
C ILE A 44 2.74 -5.96 7.23
N ALA A 45 4.00 -6.32 6.92
CA ALA A 45 4.51 -7.66 7.17
C ALA A 45 4.44 -8.09 8.65
N ASP A 46 4.59 -7.14 9.57
CA ASP A 46 4.58 -7.40 11.02
C ASP A 46 3.15 -7.66 11.55
N HIS A 47 2.12 -7.31 10.77
CA HIS A 47 0.70 -7.46 11.13
C HIS A 47 -0.01 -8.60 10.37
N LEU A 48 0.68 -9.28 9.45
CA LEU A 48 0.07 -10.41 8.73
C LEU A 48 -0.09 -11.60 9.69
N PRO A 49 -1.29 -12.21 9.78
CA PRO A 49 -1.48 -13.41 10.58
C PRO A 49 -0.58 -14.55 10.08
N ALA A 50 0.05 -15.28 11.00
CA ALA A 50 0.98 -16.36 10.66
C ALA A 50 0.31 -17.50 9.85
N ASP A 51 -1.00 -17.66 10.01
CA ASP A 51 -1.83 -18.66 9.32
C ASP A 51 -2.56 -18.10 8.09
N SER A 52 -2.30 -16.85 7.72
CA SER A 52 -2.93 -16.21 6.55
C SER A 52 -2.56 -16.87 5.21
N GLY A 53 -1.43 -17.58 5.16
CA GLY A 53 -0.89 -18.15 3.92
C GLY A 53 -0.42 -17.10 2.91
N VAL A 54 -0.33 -15.82 3.29
CA VAL A 54 0.18 -14.75 2.43
C VAL A 54 1.65 -14.99 2.11
N VAL A 55 2.01 -14.91 0.84
CA VAL A 55 3.38 -15.07 0.34
C VAL A 55 3.93 -13.71 -0.04
N LEU A 56 4.90 -13.21 0.72
CA LEU A 56 5.56 -11.95 0.41
C LEU A 56 6.58 -12.13 -0.71
N HIS A 57 6.47 -11.29 -1.73
CA HIS A 57 7.39 -11.18 -2.85
C HIS A 57 8.27 -9.95 -2.69
N THR A 58 9.55 -10.08 -2.99
CA THR A 58 10.46 -8.92 -3.04
C THR A 58 11.02 -8.74 -4.46
N GLU A 59 11.15 -7.49 -4.91
CA GLU A 59 11.64 -7.20 -6.27
C GLU A 59 13.10 -7.63 -6.49
N ASN A 60 13.90 -7.74 -5.42
CA ASN A 60 15.28 -8.21 -5.49
C ASN A 60 15.44 -9.73 -5.66
N GLY A 61 14.33 -10.50 -5.58
CA GLY A 61 14.32 -11.91 -5.98
C GLY A 61 14.09 -12.93 -4.87
N MET A 62 13.12 -12.69 -3.98
CA MET A 62 12.74 -13.61 -2.93
C MET A 62 11.23 -13.77 -2.85
N LEU A 63 10.73 -14.99 -2.68
CA LEU A 63 9.37 -15.32 -2.29
C LEU A 63 9.36 -15.89 -0.88
N ASN A 64 8.26 -15.64 -0.17
CA ASN A 64 8.02 -16.10 1.21
C ASN A 64 9.03 -15.54 2.21
N MET A 65 9.32 -14.25 2.05
CA MET A 65 10.11 -13.47 3.00
C MET A 65 9.44 -13.48 4.37
N GLY A 66 10.23 -13.72 5.42
CA GLY A 66 9.81 -13.61 6.81
C GLY A 66 9.91 -12.19 7.36
N PRO A 67 9.65 -12.02 8.66
CA PRO A 67 9.76 -10.74 9.34
C PRO A 67 11.19 -10.20 9.34
N LYS A 68 11.34 -8.94 9.78
CA LYS A 68 12.63 -8.29 9.99
C LYS A 68 13.52 -9.16 10.91
N ALA A 69 14.76 -9.38 10.49
CA ALA A 69 15.75 -10.08 11.29
C ALA A 69 16.36 -9.15 12.37
N GLU A 70 16.56 -9.67 13.57
CA GLU A 70 17.16 -8.94 14.68
C GLU A 70 18.19 -9.82 15.44
N GLY A 71 19.17 -9.18 16.10
CA GLY A 71 20.18 -9.86 16.88
C GLY A 71 20.96 -10.89 16.05
N ASP A 72 21.09 -12.12 16.58
CA ASP A 72 21.83 -13.21 15.94
C ASP A 72 21.18 -13.80 14.70
N ALA A 73 19.93 -13.42 14.41
CA ALA A 73 19.21 -13.82 13.19
C ALA A 73 19.55 -12.95 11.96
N VAL A 74 20.33 -11.88 12.13
CA VAL A 74 20.71 -11.00 11.03
C VAL A 74 21.75 -11.68 10.13
N ASP A 75 21.33 -11.96 8.89
CA ASP A 75 22.24 -12.31 7.79
C ASP A 75 22.40 -11.05 6.90
N PRO A 76 23.63 -10.51 6.72
CA PRO A 76 23.87 -9.32 5.92
C PRO A 76 23.59 -9.53 4.43
N ASP A 77 23.61 -10.77 3.95
CA ASP A 77 23.33 -11.12 2.56
C ASP A 77 21.84 -11.35 2.30
N LEU A 78 21.02 -11.47 3.36
CA LEU A 78 19.59 -11.71 3.28
C LEU A 78 18.80 -10.44 3.62
N THR A 79 18.47 -9.67 2.59
CA THR A 79 17.74 -8.39 2.73
C THR A 79 16.55 -8.31 1.78
N ASN A 80 15.53 -7.53 2.18
CA ASN A 80 14.45 -7.14 1.27
C ASN A 80 14.91 -6.05 0.27
N ALA A 81 14.02 -5.64 -0.63
CA ALA A 81 14.30 -4.59 -1.62
C ALA A 81 14.63 -3.22 -0.98
N GLY A 82 14.22 -2.98 0.25
CA GLY A 82 14.54 -1.80 1.06
C GLY A 82 15.87 -1.91 1.81
N LYS A 83 16.68 -2.97 1.57
CA LYS A 83 17.95 -3.25 2.25
C LYS A 83 17.83 -3.49 3.77
N VAL A 84 16.63 -3.87 4.22
CA VAL A 84 16.40 -4.28 5.61
C VAL A 84 16.65 -5.78 5.72
N PRO A 85 17.47 -6.26 6.69
CA PRO A 85 17.64 -7.67 6.96
C PRO A 85 16.31 -8.34 7.31
N VAL A 86 16.06 -9.52 6.72
CA VAL A 86 14.84 -10.29 6.92
C VAL A 86 15.17 -11.75 7.24
N THR A 87 14.18 -12.48 7.71
CA THR A 87 14.28 -13.93 7.92
C THR A 87 13.64 -14.68 6.77
N GLU A 88 13.84 -15.99 6.74
CA GLU A 88 13.17 -16.92 5.84
C GLU A 88 12.00 -17.61 6.53
N LEU A 89 10.93 -17.83 5.79
CA LEU A 89 9.86 -18.74 6.20
C LEU A 89 10.02 -20.10 5.49
N PRO A 90 9.47 -21.19 6.03
CA PRO A 90 9.48 -22.49 5.35
C PRO A 90 8.90 -22.40 3.93
N GLY A 91 9.68 -22.82 2.93
CA GLY A 91 9.29 -22.71 1.52
C GLY A 91 9.77 -21.44 0.83
N THR A 92 10.64 -20.64 1.45
CA THR A 92 11.32 -19.52 0.79
C THR A 92 12.00 -19.98 -0.50
N ALA A 93 11.90 -19.18 -1.53
CA ALA A 93 12.56 -19.40 -2.81
C ALA A 93 13.30 -18.13 -3.27
N TYR A 94 14.48 -18.34 -3.85
CA TYR A 94 15.31 -17.27 -4.43
C TYR A 94 15.37 -17.41 -5.94
N PHE A 95 15.37 -16.28 -6.64
CA PHE A 95 15.39 -16.24 -8.09
C PHE A 95 16.10 -14.97 -8.57
N HIS A 96 16.42 -14.95 -9.84
CA HIS A 96 17.08 -13.80 -10.44
C HIS A 96 16.16 -12.56 -10.44
N HIS A 97 16.74 -11.37 -10.25
CA HIS A 97 16.01 -10.10 -10.26
C HIS A 97 15.12 -9.92 -11.51
N ALA A 98 15.57 -10.38 -12.70
CA ALA A 98 14.76 -10.33 -13.90
C ALA A 98 13.49 -11.21 -13.81
N ASP A 99 13.57 -12.36 -13.13
CA ASP A 99 12.40 -13.23 -12.93
C ASP A 99 11.38 -12.57 -11.99
N SER A 100 11.86 -11.81 -11.00
CA SER A 100 11.02 -10.99 -10.14
C SER A 100 10.16 -10.02 -10.97
N PHE A 101 10.78 -9.28 -11.89
CA PHE A 101 10.06 -8.36 -12.78
C PHE A 101 9.17 -9.09 -13.79
N ALA A 102 9.56 -10.28 -14.25
CA ALA A 102 8.72 -11.13 -15.08
C ALA A 102 7.44 -11.57 -14.34
N MET A 103 7.56 -11.91 -13.04
CA MET A 103 6.39 -12.21 -12.19
C MET A 103 5.46 -11.00 -12.04
N MET A 104 6.00 -9.81 -11.77
CA MET A 104 5.21 -8.58 -11.70
C MET A 104 4.46 -8.32 -13.00
N ARG A 105 5.18 -8.24 -14.13
CA ARG A 105 4.61 -7.96 -15.46
C ARG A 105 3.66 -9.05 -15.96
N GLY A 106 3.86 -10.28 -15.50
CA GLY A 106 3.02 -11.44 -15.84
C GLY A 106 1.70 -11.50 -15.07
N GLY A 107 1.41 -10.55 -14.16
CA GLY A 107 0.17 -10.55 -13.39
C GLY A 107 0.12 -11.63 -12.30
N HIS A 108 1.28 -12.05 -11.80
CA HIS A 108 1.36 -13.11 -10.78
C HIS A 108 1.27 -12.57 -9.34
N LEU A 109 1.22 -11.25 -9.15
CA LEU A 109 0.96 -10.64 -7.85
C LEU A 109 -0.54 -10.36 -7.70
N ASP A 110 -1.11 -10.79 -6.57
CA ASP A 110 -2.51 -10.50 -6.25
C ASP A 110 -2.66 -9.07 -5.75
N VAL A 111 -1.76 -8.64 -4.87
CA VAL A 111 -1.78 -7.29 -4.29
C VAL A 111 -0.38 -6.68 -4.33
N CYS A 112 -0.28 -5.41 -4.67
CA CYS A 112 0.87 -4.60 -4.28
C CYS A 112 0.43 -3.42 -3.42
N VAL A 113 1.24 -3.05 -2.42
CA VAL A 113 0.99 -1.87 -1.57
C VAL A 113 2.09 -0.86 -1.78
N LEU A 114 1.74 0.33 -2.26
CA LEU A 114 2.68 1.39 -2.60
C LEU A 114 2.45 2.64 -1.75
N GLY A 115 3.51 3.41 -1.49
CA GLY A 115 3.37 4.78 -1.03
C GLY A 115 3.02 5.73 -2.17
N ALA A 116 2.43 6.91 -1.87
CA ALA A 116 2.12 7.90 -2.90
C ALA A 116 2.35 9.33 -2.45
N TYR A 117 2.67 10.20 -3.41
CA TYR A 117 2.57 11.65 -3.27
C TYR A 117 1.15 12.12 -3.54
N GLN A 118 0.50 11.59 -4.58
CA GLN A 118 -0.91 11.82 -4.89
C GLN A 118 -1.54 10.58 -5.51
N VAL A 119 -2.85 10.41 -5.26
CA VAL A 119 -3.72 9.49 -5.97
C VAL A 119 -4.91 10.28 -6.49
N ALA A 120 -5.30 10.08 -7.74
CA ALA A 120 -6.49 10.69 -8.30
C ALA A 120 -7.75 9.86 -8.01
N PHE A 121 -8.92 10.49 -8.07
CA PHE A 121 -10.20 9.84 -7.81
C PHE A 121 -10.49 8.68 -8.77
N ASP A 122 -9.97 8.75 -10.00
CA ASP A 122 -10.08 7.72 -11.03
C ASP A 122 -9.00 6.62 -10.95
N GLY A 123 -8.13 6.67 -9.92
CA GLY A 123 -7.12 5.67 -9.66
C GLY A 123 -5.75 5.94 -10.29
N ASP A 124 -5.48 7.12 -10.83
CA ASP A 124 -4.15 7.50 -11.27
C ASP A 124 -3.19 7.61 -10.08
N LEU A 125 -1.97 7.13 -10.25
CA LEU A 125 -0.92 7.11 -9.22
C LEU A 125 0.25 8.02 -9.57
N ALA A 126 0.68 8.86 -8.62
CA ALA A 126 1.91 9.63 -8.69
C ALA A 126 2.77 9.41 -7.43
N ASN A 127 3.90 8.70 -7.57
CA ASN A 127 4.73 8.33 -6.42
C ASN A 127 6.25 8.38 -6.61
N TRP A 128 6.75 8.84 -7.78
CA TRP A 128 8.18 8.74 -8.08
C TRP A 128 8.92 10.10 -8.14
N THR A 129 8.22 11.21 -8.38
CA THR A 129 8.78 12.57 -8.36
C THR A 129 7.67 13.58 -8.11
N THR A 130 8.01 14.73 -7.53
CA THR A 130 7.14 15.90 -7.45
C THR A 130 7.37 16.87 -8.62
N GLY A 131 8.31 16.56 -9.50
CA GLY A 131 8.67 17.40 -10.65
C GLY A 131 9.47 18.65 -10.31
N LYS A 132 9.95 18.79 -9.07
CA LYS A 132 10.82 19.92 -8.69
C LYS A 132 12.21 19.75 -9.30
N PRO A 133 12.91 20.87 -9.65
CA PRO A 133 14.24 20.80 -10.26
C PRO A 133 15.30 20.03 -9.45
N ASP A 134 15.18 20.06 -8.12
CA ASP A 134 16.13 19.40 -7.21
C ASP A 134 15.67 17.99 -6.77
N ASP A 135 14.53 17.50 -7.26
CA ASP A 135 14.04 16.16 -6.99
C ASP A 135 14.96 15.14 -7.69
N ILE A 136 15.38 14.13 -6.94
CA ILE A 136 16.03 12.95 -7.52
C ILE A 136 14.95 11.93 -7.82
N PRO A 137 14.56 11.73 -9.09
CA PRO A 137 13.52 10.77 -9.43
C PRO A 137 13.96 9.35 -9.08
N ALA A 138 13.10 8.61 -8.39
CA ALA A 138 13.37 7.24 -8.00
C ALA A 138 12.12 6.37 -8.24
N VAL A 139 11.94 5.95 -9.49
CA VAL A 139 10.77 5.14 -9.86
C VAL A 139 10.90 3.69 -9.38
N GLY A 140 12.12 3.13 -9.37
CA GLY A 140 12.34 1.72 -9.00
C GLY A 140 11.41 0.78 -9.77
N GLY A 141 10.85 -0.21 -9.09
CA GLY A 141 9.85 -1.14 -9.63
C GLY A 141 8.40 -0.65 -9.57
N ALA A 142 8.16 0.60 -9.16
CA ALA A 142 6.80 1.07 -8.88
C ALA A 142 5.88 1.04 -10.11
N MET A 143 6.38 1.34 -11.31
CA MET A 143 5.59 1.28 -12.55
C MET A 143 5.18 -0.16 -12.88
N ASP A 144 6.12 -1.11 -12.75
CA ASP A 144 5.87 -2.53 -13.02
C ASP A 144 4.87 -3.12 -12.01
N LEU A 145 4.99 -2.74 -10.72
CA LEU A 145 4.06 -3.13 -9.67
C LEU A 145 2.66 -2.55 -9.90
N ALA A 146 2.58 -1.25 -10.22
CA ALA A 146 1.33 -0.55 -10.43
C ALA A 146 0.50 -1.08 -11.61
N ILE A 147 1.16 -1.63 -12.63
CA ILE A 147 0.49 -2.17 -13.83
C ILE A 147 0.34 -3.68 -13.77
N GLY A 148 1.25 -4.38 -13.09
CA GLY A 148 1.31 -5.83 -13.10
C GLY A 148 0.52 -6.52 -11.97
N ALA A 149 0.29 -5.88 -10.83
CA ALA A 149 -0.50 -6.45 -9.75
C ALA A 149 -2.01 -6.40 -10.09
N LYS A 150 -2.78 -7.39 -9.61
CA LYS A 150 -4.23 -7.44 -9.83
C LYS A 150 -4.95 -6.34 -9.05
N ASP A 151 -4.49 -6.09 -7.81
CA ASP A 151 -4.94 -5.00 -6.95
C ASP A 151 -3.78 -4.12 -6.51
N VAL A 152 -3.94 -2.82 -6.63
CA VAL A 152 -2.96 -1.83 -6.18
C VAL A 152 -3.55 -1.04 -5.02
N TYR A 153 -3.00 -1.26 -3.83
CA TYR A 153 -3.32 -0.50 -2.64
C TYR A 153 -2.30 0.61 -2.43
N VAL A 154 -2.77 1.75 -1.97
CA VAL A 154 -1.89 2.86 -1.59
C VAL A 154 -1.97 3.09 -0.09
N MET A 155 -0.82 3.17 0.58
CA MET A 155 -0.66 3.55 1.97
C MET A 155 -0.04 4.94 2.06
N MET A 156 -0.76 5.93 2.57
CA MET A 156 -0.26 7.31 2.68
C MET A 156 -0.99 8.10 3.78
N THR A 157 -0.44 9.24 4.22
CA THR A 157 -1.24 10.24 4.94
C THR A 157 -2.21 10.91 3.99
N LEU A 158 -3.43 11.22 4.44
CA LEU A 158 -4.45 11.85 3.59
C LEU A 158 -4.07 13.29 3.20
N PHE A 159 -3.40 13.99 4.10
CA PHE A 159 -3.00 15.37 3.90
C PHE A 159 -1.48 15.54 3.94
N THR A 160 -0.98 16.57 3.26
CA THR A 160 0.40 17.03 3.38
C THR A 160 0.61 17.73 4.74
N ARG A 161 1.86 18.06 5.08
CA ARG A 161 2.16 18.85 6.27
C ARG A 161 1.55 20.26 6.24
N SER A 162 1.24 20.79 5.06
CA SER A 162 0.54 22.07 4.85
C SER A 162 -0.97 21.96 4.86
N GLY A 163 -1.53 20.74 5.02
CA GLY A 163 -2.97 20.49 5.05
C GLY A 163 -3.61 20.26 3.68
N GLU A 164 -2.84 20.24 2.60
CA GLU A 164 -3.35 19.97 1.26
C GLU A 164 -3.69 18.48 1.08
N PRO A 165 -4.80 18.12 0.42
CA PRO A 165 -5.17 16.73 0.19
C PRO A 165 -4.18 16.05 -0.78
N LYS A 166 -3.93 14.76 -0.55
CA LYS A 166 -3.14 13.88 -1.42
C LYS A 166 -4.02 12.93 -2.24
N LEU A 167 -5.25 12.70 -1.81
CA LEU A 167 -6.32 12.12 -2.63
C LEU A 167 -7.03 13.29 -3.32
N VAL A 168 -6.92 13.36 -4.67
CA VAL A 168 -7.23 14.56 -5.45
C VAL A 168 -8.11 14.23 -6.66
N PRO A 169 -8.88 15.18 -7.21
CA PRO A 169 -9.64 14.93 -8.43
C PRO A 169 -8.76 14.54 -9.63
N ARG A 170 -7.53 15.06 -9.70
CA ARG A 170 -6.54 14.75 -10.73
C ARG A 170 -5.14 14.97 -10.18
N CYS A 171 -4.21 14.04 -10.45
CA CYS A 171 -2.80 14.20 -10.08
C CYS A 171 -2.19 15.41 -10.79
N THR A 172 -1.37 16.17 -10.05
CA THR A 172 -0.58 17.30 -10.58
C THR A 172 0.90 16.94 -10.74
N TYR A 173 1.33 15.82 -10.15
CA TYR A 173 2.69 15.28 -10.30
C TYR A 173 2.76 14.27 -11.45
N PRO A 174 3.96 14.01 -12.00
CA PRO A 174 4.14 12.99 -13.04
C PRO A 174 3.63 11.62 -12.60
N LEU A 175 2.83 10.98 -13.45
CA LEU A 175 2.19 9.72 -13.14
C LEU A 175 3.18 8.55 -13.12
N THR A 176 2.93 7.61 -12.24
CA THR A 176 3.54 6.28 -12.19
C THR A 176 2.69 5.26 -12.96
N GLY A 177 1.38 5.36 -12.84
CA GLY A 177 0.41 4.51 -13.52
C GLY A 177 -0.92 5.23 -13.67
N VAL A 178 -1.70 4.84 -14.67
CA VAL A 178 -3.00 5.42 -15.01
C VAL A 178 -4.09 4.43 -14.62
N GLY A 179 -5.08 4.88 -13.83
CA GLY A 179 -6.24 4.09 -13.44
C GLY A 179 -5.90 2.76 -12.74
N CYS A 180 -4.73 2.68 -12.08
CA CYS A 180 -4.20 1.43 -11.54
C CYS A 180 -4.54 1.19 -10.07
N VAL A 181 -4.79 2.25 -9.29
CA VAL A 181 -5.10 2.13 -7.86
C VAL A 181 -6.54 1.71 -7.68
N SER A 182 -6.76 0.65 -6.90
CA SER A 182 -8.11 0.17 -6.51
C SER A 182 -8.53 0.69 -5.13
N ARG A 183 -7.56 0.90 -4.21
CA ARG A 183 -7.87 1.33 -2.85
C ARG A 183 -6.78 2.19 -2.22
N VAL A 184 -7.20 3.22 -1.49
CA VAL A 184 -6.32 4.14 -0.77
C VAL A 184 -6.59 4.04 0.72
N TYR A 185 -5.55 3.70 1.48
CA TYR A 185 -5.55 3.62 2.93
C TYR A 185 -4.82 4.83 3.50
N THR A 186 -5.50 5.56 4.38
CA THR A 186 -4.97 6.77 4.99
C THR A 186 -5.20 6.79 6.49
N ASP A 187 -4.49 7.66 7.15
CA ASP A 187 -4.65 7.95 8.57
C ASP A 187 -6.03 8.50 8.97
N HIS A 188 -6.86 8.93 8.02
CA HIS A 188 -8.23 9.44 8.25
C HIS A 188 -9.33 8.54 7.69
N GLY A 189 -9.01 7.57 6.85
CA GLY A 189 -10.00 6.68 6.27
C GLY A 189 -9.49 5.81 5.14
N VAL A 190 -10.35 4.91 4.69
CA VAL A 190 -10.12 4.01 3.55
C VAL A 190 -11.08 4.37 2.43
N PHE A 191 -10.56 4.44 1.22
CA PHE A 191 -11.28 4.86 0.03
C PHE A 191 -11.10 3.84 -1.09
N ASP A 192 -12.19 3.39 -1.72
CA ASP A 192 -12.11 2.79 -3.04
C ASP A 192 -12.06 3.91 -4.08
N VAL A 193 -11.21 3.74 -5.08
CA VAL A 193 -11.05 4.70 -6.18
C VAL A 193 -11.13 3.96 -7.52
N GLY A 194 -11.48 4.66 -8.58
CA GLY A 194 -11.57 4.07 -9.90
C GLY A 194 -12.46 4.87 -10.86
N PRO A 195 -12.84 4.30 -12.00
CA PRO A 195 -13.58 5.01 -13.06
C PRO A 195 -14.93 5.58 -12.60
N ASP A 196 -15.52 5.01 -11.56
CA ASP A 196 -16.79 5.49 -10.98
C ASP A 196 -16.57 6.57 -9.89
N GLY A 197 -15.32 7.00 -9.68
CA GLY A 197 -14.94 8.00 -8.68
C GLY A 197 -14.53 7.40 -7.33
N VAL A 198 -14.76 8.13 -6.25
CA VAL A 198 -14.33 7.78 -4.89
C VAL A 198 -15.51 7.33 -4.05
N ARG A 199 -15.31 6.23 -3.32
CA ARG A 199 -16.23 5.76 -2.28
C ARG A 199 -15.50 5.66 -0.94
N ILE A 200 -16.01 6.34 0.08
CA ILE A 200 -15.51 6.23 1.45
C ILE A 200 -15.98 4.89 2.04
N ARG A 201 -15.03 4.05 2.46
CA ARG A 201 -15.30 2.74 3.09
C ARG A 201 -15.32 2.83 4.61
N GLU A 202 -14.28 3.45 5.16
CA GLU A 202 -14.07 3.57 6.61
C GLU A 202 -13.53 4.97 6.91
N THR A 203 -13.79 5.47 8.12
CA THR A 203 -13.27 6.76 8.59
C THR A 203 -12.70 6.63 10.00
N TYR A 204 -11.69 7.47 10.31
CA TYR A 204 -10.95 7.45 11.58
C TYR A 204 -10.81 8.88 12.12
N GLY A 205 -11.36 9.12 13.33
CA GLY A 205 -11.33 10.41 14.01
C GLY A 205 -12.09 11.55 13.31
N VAL A 206 -12.86 11.24 12.26
CA VAL A 206 -13.60 12.22 11.46
C VAL A 206 -14.83 11.56 10.82
N SER A 207 -15.90 12.31 10.59
CA SER A 207 -17.08 11.78 9.92
C SER A 207 -16.89 11.66 8.40
N ALA A 208 -17.62 10.76 7.75
CA ALA A 208 -17.60 10.61 6.29
C ALA A 208 -18.03 11.90 5.58
N GLY A 209 -19.05 12.60 6.08
CA GLY A 209 -19.51 13.87 5.51
C GLY A 209 -18.44 14.97 5.57
N GLU A 210 -17.72 15.09 6.70
CA GLU A 210 -16.62 16.03 6.83
C GLU A 210 -15.46 15.70 5.88
N LEU A 211 -15.11 14.40 5.73
CA LEU A 211 -14.10 13.99 4.76
C LEU A 211 -14.52 14.27 3.33
N ALA A 212 -15.77 13.98 2.97
CA ALA A 212 -16.29 14.25 1.64
C ALA A 212 -16.23 15.75 1.31
N GLU A 213 -16.62 16.61 2.24
CA GLU A 213 -16.53 18.06 2.09
C GLU A 213 -15.07 18.53 1.91
N ARG A 214 -14.15 18.08 2.78
CA ARG A 214 -12.73 18.45 2.73
C ARG A 214 -12.02 18.01 1.45
N LEU A 215 -12.43 16.88 0.89
CA LEU A 215 -11.86 16.33 -0.34
C LEU A 215 -12.60 16.76 -1.60
N GLY A 216 -13.76 17.40 -1.48
CA GLY A 216 -14.61 17.74 -2.62
C GLY A 216 -15.22 16.51 -3.30
N ILE A 217 -15.43 15.43 -2.53
CA ILE A 217 -16.08 14.21 -3.03
C ILE A 217 -17.58 14.47 -3.06
N VAL A 218 -18.17 14.35 -4.24
CA VAL A 218 -19.63 14.36 -4.39
C VAL A 218 -20.11 12.92 -4.19
N GLU A 219 -20.79 12.63 -3.08
CA GLU A 219 -21.41 11.32 -2.90
C GLU A 219 -22.42 11.10 -4.04
N PRO A 220 -22.40 9.92 -4.69
CA PRO A 220 -23.44 9.59 -5.65
C PRO A 220 -24.78 9.61 -4.90
N THR A 221 -25.70 10.46 -5.37
CA THR A 221 -27.06 10.54 -4.84
C THR A 221 -27.64 9.12 -4.89
N GLN A 222 -27.99 8.58 -3.72
CA GLN A 222 -28.69 7.29 -3.66
C GLN A 222 -29.97 7.43 -4.51
N ALA A 223 -30.00 6.68 -5.62
CA ALA A 223 -31.15 6.58 -6.50
C ALA A 223 -32.16 5.58 -5.93
#